data_3c702e0d214711c61b687a8ae29414bb
#
_entry.id   3c702e0d214711c61b687a8ae29414bb
#
_cell.length_a   1.000
_cell.length_b   1.000
_cell.length_c   1.000
_cell.angle_alpha   90.00
_cell.angle_beta   90.00
_cell.angle_gamma   90.00
#
_symmetry.space_group_name_H-M   'P 1'
#
loop_
_entity.id
_entity.type
_entity.pdbx_description
1 polymer ?
#
loop_
_entity_poly.entity_id
_entity_poly.type
_entity_poly.pdbx_seq_one_letter_code
_entity_poly.pdbx_strand_id
1 'polypeptide(L)'
;RLLTLIALAVISTVLCAQTPKNVKYSFTEASELNLIGKILKDTPNPYHRVDTVKYKGFTKGENNQVRSSAGLAVLFKTNSSVISVLTEYGYMNKGVNTMGVSLRGYDLYIKKDGEWLYAASKANSAGKEDQNLVLIKDMDETMKECMLYFPIYSEEYSVKIGVQEGAVIEAIDSPFRHRIGIFGSSYTQGISTSRPGMSYPMQLMRMTGLQFLSLGCSGNCKMQPYFADVLCDAEVDAFVFDCFSNPDAKMIEERLFPFIEKIQAAHPGKPLI
;
A
#
# COMPACT_ATOMS: atom_id res chain seq x y z
N ARG A 1 52.72 37.09 -23.23
CA ARG A 1 52.07 36.87 -21.92
C ARG A 1 50.98 35.80 -22.12
N LEU A 2 51.34 34.56 -21.74
CA LEU A 2 50.48 33.41 -21.82
C LEU A 2 49.69 33.33 -20.49
N LEU A 3 48.38 33.51 -20.50
CA LEU A 3 47.49 33.29 -19.36
C LEU A 3 47.09 31.81 -19.35
N THR A 4 47.64 31.06 -18.41
CA THR A 4 47.26 29.67 -18.16
C THR A 4 45.99 29.71 -17.28
N LEU A 5 44.84 29.36 -17.85
CA LEU A 5 43.62 29.09 -17.10
C LEU A 5 43.71 27.71 -16.46
N ILE A 6 43.88 27.65 -15.14
CA ILE A 6 43.72 26.41 -14.35
C ILE A 6 42.22 26.23 -14.12
N ALA A 7 41.60 25.31 -14.83
CA ALA A 7 40.24 24.86 -14.54
C ALA A 7 40.30 23.89 -13.33
N LEU A 8 39.85 24.34 -12.16
CA LEU A 8 39.63 23.50 -10.99
C LEU A 8 38.38 22.64 -11.27
N ALA A 9 38.57 21.41 -11.72
CA ALA A 9 37.48 20.43 -11.74
C ALA A 9 37.20 19.98 -10.29
N VAL A 10 36.12 20.47 -9.66
CA VAL A 10 35.63 19.94 -8.43
C VAL A 10 34.97 18.60 -8.74
N ILE A 11 35.74 17.52 -8.58
CA ILE A 11 35.18 16.15 -8.60
C ILE A 11 34.49 15.97 -7.23
N SER A 12 33.17 16.17 -7.18
CA SER A 12 32.35 15.73 -6.08
C SER A 12 32.30 14.21 -6.10
N THR A 13 33.20 13.56 -5.38
CA THR A 13 33.08 12.14 -5.08
C THR A 13 31.85 11.95 -4.18
N VAL A 14 30.78 11.48 -4.74
CA VAL A 14 29.67 10.94 -3.95
C VAL A 14 30.22 9.69 -3.25
N LEU A 15 30.63 9.83 -1.98
CA LEU A 15 30.92 8.68 -1.14
C LEU A 15 29.58 7.96 -0.92
N CYS A 16 29.34 6.91 -1.70
CA CYS A 16 28.29 5.96 -1.38
C CYS A 16 28.72 5.26 -0.08
N ALA A 17 28.04 5.54 1.02
CA ALA A 17 28.30 4.86 2.29
C ALA A 17 28.00 3.38 2.08
N GLN A 18 29.00 2.50 2.22
CA GLN A 18 28.75 1.07 2.16
C GLN A 18 28.06 0.62 3.44
N THR A 19 26.89 0.03 3.32
CA THR A 19 26.20 -0.60 4.46
C THR A 19 27.13 -1.66 5.09
N PRO A 20 27.33 -1.65 6.42
CA PRO A 20 28.18 -2.62 7.10
C PRO A 20 27.76 -4.07 6.77
N LYS A 21 28.74 -4.99 6.68
CA LYS A 21 28.44 -6.41 6.38
C LYS A 21 27.51 -7.06 7.41
N ASN A 22 27.58 -6.62 8.67
CA ASN A 22 26.74 -7.09 9.79
C ASN A 22 25.94 -5.91 10.32
N VAL A 23 24.81 -5.61 9.67
CA VAL A 23 23.91 -4.55 10.11
C VAL A 23 23.14 -5.01 11.36
N LYS A 24 23.21 -4.23 12.41
CA LYS A 24 22.24 -4.30 13.50
C LYS A 24 21.03 -3.44 13.13
N TYR A 25 19.84 -3.98 13.35
CA TYR A 25 18.58 -3.32 13.01
C TYR A 25 17.85 -2.84 14.26
N SER A 26 17.31 -1.63 14.18
CA SER A 26 16.19 -1.18 15.00
C SER A 26 14.91 -1.36 14.21
N PHE A 27 13.86 -1.88 14.85
CA PHE A 27 12.57 -2.15 14.23
C PHE A 27 11.48 -1.26 14.81
N THR A 28 10.67 -0.64 13.95
CA THR A 28 9.48 0.14 14.31
C THR A 28 8.26 -0.51 13.67
N GLU A 29 7.19 -0.73 14.44
CA GLU A 29 5.93 -1.25 13.91
C GLU A 29 5.31 -0.23 12.94
N ALA A 30 4.93 -0.65 11.75
CA ALA A 30 4.44 0.27 10.72
C ALA A 30 3.14 0.98 11.13
N SER A 31 2.35 0.36 12.02
CA SER A 31 1.14 0.99 12.58
C SER A 31 1.42 2.15 13.55
N GLU A 32 2.64 2.28 14.06
CA GLU A 32 3.09 3.42 14.87
C GLU A 32 3.51 4.62 14.00
N LEU A 33 3.62 4.40 12.69
CA LEU A 33 3.91 5.42 11.68
C LEU A 33 2.59 5.85 10.99
N ASN A 34 2.67 6.52 9.84
CA ASN A 34 1.48 6.99 9.14
C ASN A 34 1.00 5.98 8.09
N LEU A 35 0.00 5.16 8.43
CA LEU A 35 -0.68 4.26 7.49
C LEU A 35 -1.70 5.03 6.64
N ILE A 36 -1.62 4.86 5.32
CA ILE A 36 -2.54 5.43 4.34
C ILE A 36 -3.19 4.36 3.48
N GLY A 37 -4.23 4.71 2.73
CA GLY A 37 -4.90 3.82 1.77
C GLY A 37 -5.99 2.93 2.36
N LYS A 38 -6.27 3.01 3.68
CA LYS A 38 -7.35 2.25 4.33
C LYS A 38 -8.72 2.86 4.07
N ILE A 39 -9.67 2.01 3.67
CA ILE A 39 -11.06 2.43 3.48
C ILE A 39 -11.74 2.74 4.83
N LEU A 40 -11.52 1.92 5.84
CA LEU A 40 -11.91 2.17 7.22
C LEU A 40 -10.68 2.58 8.03
N LYS A 41 -10.72 3.72 8.73
CA LYS A 41 -9.59 4.18 9.52
C LYS A 41 -9.25 3.22 10.65
N ASP A 42 -10.28 2.79 11.39
CA ASP A 42 -10.13 1.98 12.59
C ASP A 42 -10.58 0.55 12.34
N THR A 43 -9.67 -0.39 12.51
CA THR A 43 -9.92 -1.83 12.49
C THR A 43 -9.08 -2.47 13.60
N PRO A 44 -9.54 -3.55 14.25
CA PRO A 44 -8.80 -4.20 15.33
C PRO A 44 -7.37 -4.61 14.97
N ASN A 45 -7.19 -5.08 13.72
CA ASN A 45 -5.86 -5.22 13.14
C ASN A 45 -5.60 -4.03 12.21
N PRO A 46 -4.55 -3.21 12.42
CA PRO A 46 -4.28 -2.00 11.65
C PRO A 46 -4.06 -2.24 10.16
N TYR A 47 -3.69 -3.45 9.78
CA TYR A 47 -3.41 -3.83 8.38
C TYR A 47 -4.62 -4.40 7.65
N HIS A 48 -5.72 -4.69 8.34
CA HIS A 48 -6.98 -5.12 7.71
C HIS A 48 -7.71 -3.92 7.08
N ARG A 49 -8.23 -4.10 5.87
CA ARG A 49 -9.07 -3.07 5.22
C ARG A 49 -10.46 -2.99 5.82
N VAL A 50 -10.99 -4.11 6.33
CA VAL A 50 -12.32 -4.22 6.92
C VAL A 50 -12.26 -5.01 8.23
N ASP A 51 -13.02 -4.56 9.23
CA ASP A 51 -13.28 -5.30 10.46
C ASP A 51 -14.31 -6.40 10.21
N THR A 52 -13.85 -7.64 10.02
CA THR A 52 -14.71 -8.79 9.76
C THR A 52 -15.43 -9.33 11.03
N VAL A 53 -15.16 -8.72 12.20
CA VAL A 53 -15.94 -8.96 13.43
C VAL A 53 -17.18 -8.06 13.46
N LYS A 54 -17.04 -6.80 13.08
CA LYS A 54 -18.15 -5.83 12.97
C LYS A 54 -19.04 -6.14 11.76
N TYR A 55 -18.47 -6.28 10.59
CA TYR A 55 -19.21 -6.50 9.34
C TYR A 55 -19.36 -8.01 9.05
N LYS A 56 -20.58 -8.47 8.93
CA LYS A 56 -20.93 -9.87 8.71
C LYS A 56 -21.46 -10.11 7.29
N GLY A 57 -21.54 -11.37 6.89
CA GLY A 57 -22.04 -11.80 5.59
C GLY A 57 -20.96 -12.22 4.59
N PHE A 58 -19.69 -11.87 4.84
CA PHE A 58 -18.59 -12.28 3.99
C PHE A 58 -18.39 -13.80 3.96
N THR A 59 -18.23 -14.35 2.77
CA THR A 59 -17.75 -15.71 2.61
C THR A 59 -16.32 -15.86 3.13
N LYS A 60 -15.83 -17.11 3.28
CA LYS A 60 -14.44 -17.36 3.69
C LYS A 60 -13.43 -16.70 2.74
N GLY A 61 -13.69 -16.72 1.42
CA GLY A 61 -12.83 -16.10 0.42
C GLY A 61 -12.80 -14.57 0.54
N GLU A 62 -13.97 -13.95 0.69
CA GLU A 62 -14.10 -12.51 0.88
C GLU A 62 -13.46 -12.04 2.18
N ASN A 63 -13.61 -12.78 3.29
CA ASN A 63 -12.93 -12.50 4.55
C ASN A 63 -11.40 -12.42 4.37
N ASN A 64 -10.81 -13.39 3.67
CA ASN A 64 -9.37 -13.37 3.38
C ASN A 64 -8.98 -12.15 2.53
N GLN A 65 -9.83 -11.76 1.56
CA GLN A 65 -9.56 -10.61 0.68
C GLN A 65 -9.65 -9.28 1.42
N VAL A 66 -10.72 -9.07 2.19
CA VAL A 66 -10.91 -7.79 2.90
C VAL A 66 -9.95 -7.59 4.08
N ARG A 67 -9.34 -8.68 4.58
CA ARG A 67 -8.26 -8.63 5.56
C ARG A 67 -6.87 -8.45 4.94
N SER A 68 -6.73 -8.61 3.61
CA SER A 68 -5.45 -8.29 2.96
C SER A 68 -5.20 -6.79 2.93
N SER A 69 -3.93 -6.42 2.90
CA SER A 69 -3.47 -5.02 2.94
C SER A 69 -3.42 -4.34 1.57
N ALA A 70 -4.19 -4.84 0.59
CA ALA A 70 -4.20 -4.28 -0.77
C ALA A 70 -4.50 -2.77 -0.78
N GLY A 71 -3.58 -1.98 -1.31
CA GLY A 71 -3.71 -0.52 -1.39
C GLY A 71 -3.24 0.23 -0.15
N LEU A 72 -2.84 -0.46 0.92
CA LEU A 72 -2.21 0.18 2.07
C LEU A 72 -0.76 0.54 1.76
N ALA A 73 -0.32 1.64 2.33
CA ALA A 73 1.08 2.02 2.39
C ALA A 73 1.40 2.70 3.73
N VAL A 74 2.67 2.69 4.11
CA VAL A 74 3.16 3.45 5.26
C VAL A 74 4.08 4.57 4.79
N LEU A 75 3.90 5.76 5.36
CA LEU A 75 4.70 6.94 5.11
C LEU A 75 5.63 7.21 6.29
N PHE A 76 6.91 7.34 6.01
CA PHE A 76 7.94 7.62 7.02
C PHE A 76 9.13 8.35 6.40
N LYS A 77 9.98 8.93 7.24
CA LYS A 77 11.30 9.43 6.84
C LYS A 77 12.39 8.71 7.62
N THR A 78 13.55 8.54 6.99
CA THR A 78 14.72 7.92 7.60
C THR A 78 16.02 8.42 6.95
N ASN A 79 17.09 8.46 7.73
CA ASN A 79 18.45 8.67 7.23
C ASN A 79 19.26 7.36 7.12
N SER A 80 18.59 6.20 7.29
CA SER A 80 19.27 4.91 7.22
C SER A 80 19.83 4.62 5.83
N SER A 81 21.01 3.98 5.78
CA SER A 81 21.60 3.45 4.55
C SER A 81 20.95 2.14 4.08
N VAL A 82 20.09 1.54 4.92
CA VAL A 82 19.39 0.28 4.65
C VAL A 82 17.96 0.33 5.15
N ILE A 83 17.04 -0.24 4.38
CA ILE A 83 15.64 -0.43 4.80
C ILE A 83 15.31 -1.91 4.62
N SER A 84 14.72 -2.50 5.65
CA SER A 84 14.24 -3.87 5.65
C SER A 84 12.82 -3.97 6.22
N VAL A 85 12.17 -5.11 6.03
CA VAL A 85 10.84 -5.39 6.58
C VAL A 85 10.84 -6.76 7.22
N LEU A 86 10.28 -6.87 8.41
CA LEU A 86 10.02 -8.11 9.11
C LEU A 86 8.50 -8.23 9.30
N THR A 87 7.90 -9.30 8.79
CA THR A 87 6.45 -9.45 8.74
C THR A 87 6.00 -10.73 9.44
N GLU A 88 4.94 -10.63 10.23
CA GLU A 88 4.16 -11.76 10.68
C GLU A 88 2.91 -11.86 9.81
N TYR A 89 2.82 -12.95 9.03
CA TYR A 89 1.72 -13.16 8.10
C TYR A 89 0.61 -14.03 8.71
N GLY A 90 -0.63 -13.68 8.37
CA GLY A 90 -1.78 -14.56 8.47
C GLY A 90 -1.99 -15.37 7.20
N TYR A 91 -3.14 -15.19 6.56
CA TYR A 91 -3.43 -15.83 5.28
C TYR A 91 -2.55 -15.26 4.16
N MET A 92 -1.93 -16.13 3.37
CA MET A 92 -1.22 -15.78 2.14
C MET A 92 -1.84 -16.50 0.94
N ASN A 93 -2.18 -15.77 -0.11
CA ASN A 93 -2.65 -16.36 -1.36
C ASN A 93 -1.47 -17.05 -2.06
N LYS A 94 -1.72 -18.28 -2.56
CA LYS A 94 -0.74 -19.10 -3.28
C LYS A 94 -1.05 -19.19 -4.79
N GLY A 95 -1.87 -18.26 -5.32
CA GLY A 95 -2.21 -18.20 -6.73
C GLY A 95 -0.99 -18.02 -7.63
N VAL A 96 -1.12 -18.41 -8.90
CA VAL A 96 -0.02 -18.40 -9.88
C VAL A 96 -0.10 -17.28 -10.91
N ASN A 97 -1.21 -16.55 -10.92
CA ASN A 97 -1.50 -15.47 -11.89
C ASN A 97 -1.05 -14.08 -11.43
N THR A 98 -0.33 -14.01 -10.31
CA THR A 98 0.20 -12.77 -9.75
C THR A 98 1.60 -13.04 -9.22
N MET A 99 2.53 -12.13 -9.45
CA MET A 99 3.91 -12.30 -9.03
C MET A 99 4.04 -12.37 -7.50
N GLY A 100 4.99 -13.18 -7.01
CA GLY A 100 5.24 -13.36 -5.57
C GLY A 100 5.50 -12.05 -4.82
N VAL A 101 6.14 -11.06 -5.48
CA VAL A 101 6.35 -9.71 -4.92
C VAL A 101 5.02 -9.00 -4.69
N SER A 102 4.06 -9.11 -5.60
CA SER A 102 2.71 -8.55 -5.41
C SER A 102 1.90 -9.30 -4.37
N LEU A 103 2.02 -10.64 -4.34
CA LEU A 103 1.25 -11.48 -3.42
C LEU A 103 1.62 -11.27 -1.96
N ARG A 104 2.93 -11.20 -1.64
CA ARG A 104 3.48 -11.24 -0.28
C ARG A 104 4.73 -10.38 -0.08
N GLY A 105 5.03 -9.47 -0.99
CA GLY A 105 6.21 -8.60 -0.93
C GLY A 105 5.83 -7.14 -0.73
N TYR A 106 6.86 -6.32 -0.69
CA TYR A 106 6.79 -4.90 -0.44
C TYR A 106 7.35 -4.11 -1.62
N ASP A 107 6.85 -2.89 -1.81
CA ASP A 107 7.23 -2.00 -2.91
C ASP A 107 7.54 -0.61 -2.36
N LEU A 108 8.83 -0.24 -2.35
CA LEU A 108 9.36 0.98 -1.76
C LEU A 108 9.52 2.07 -2.81
N TYR A 109 8.99 3.24 -2.49
CA TYR A 109 9.23 4.50 -3.19
C TYR A 109 9.94 5.48 -2.27
N ILE A 110 10.86 6.26 -2.83
CA ILE A 110 11.56 7.35 -2.14
C ILE A 110 11.24 8.64 -2.88
N LYS A 111 10.93 9.70 -2.13
CA LYS A 111 10.63 11.01 -2.70
C LYS A 111 11.91 11.74 -3.06
N LYS A 112 11.97 12.22 -4.30
CA LYS A 112 13.06 13.05 -4.80
C LYS A 112 12.48 14.15 -5.69
N ASP A 113 12.90 15.38 -5.47
CA ASP A 113 12.44 16.54 -6.25
C ASP A 113 10.90 16.70 -6.32
N GLY A 114 10.22 16.30 -5.24
CA GLY A 114 8.76 16.33 -5.12
C GLY A 114 8.02 15.10 -5.65
N GLU A 115 8.70 14.18 -6.35
CA GLU A 115 8.10 13.01 -6.98
C GLU A 115 8.45 11.70 -6.24
N TRP A 116 7.50 10.76 -6.22
CA TRP A 116 7.68 9.42 -5.67
C TRP A 116 8.34 8.50 -6.71
N LEU A 117 9.64 8.26 -6.56
CA LEU A 117 10.42 7.41 -7.45
C LEU A 117 10.51 5.99 -6.90
N TYR A 118 10.38 5.00 -7.77
CA TYR A 118 10.60 3.61 -7.44
C TYR A 118 12.02 3.37 -6.94
N ALA A 119 12.16 2.74 -5.78
CA ALA A 119 13.46 2.44 -5.18
C ALA A 119 13.77 0.94 -5.14
N ALA A 120 12.85 0.13 -4.65
CA ALA A 120 13.04 -1.33 -4.56
C ALA A 120 11.71 -2.06 -4.39
N SER A 121 11.65 -3.31 -4.85
CA SER A 121 10.56 -4.22 -4.50
C SER A 121 11.09 -5.64 -4.33
N LYS A 122 10.67 -6.31 -3.27
CA LYS A 122 11.11 -7.67 -2.94
C LYS A 122 10.05 -8.44 -2.17
N ALA A 123 10.17 -9.77 -2.23
CA ALA A 123 9.52 -10.71 -1.33
C ALA A 123 10.53 -11.76 -0.89
N ASN A 124 10.36 -12.31 0.30
CA ASN A 124 11.10 -13.49 0.71
C ASN A 124 10.72 -14.70 -0.14
N SER A 125 11.63 -15.66 -0.24
CA SER A 125 11.34 -16.96 -0.88
C SER A 125 10.26 -17.70 -0.09
N ALA A 126 9.50 -18.54 -0.77
CA ALA A 126 8.51 -19.39 -0.13
C ALA A 126 9.12 -20.23 1.01
N GLY A 127 8.45 -20.23 2.17
CA GLY A 127 8.93 -20.89 3.39
C GLY A 127 9.95 -20.09 4.20
N LYS A 128 10.19 -18.83 3.84
CA LYS A 128 11.08 -17.89 4.56
C LYS A 128 10.44 -16.54 4.75
N GLU A 129 9.13 -16.49 4.69
CA GLU A 129 8.34 -15.25 4.69
C GLU A 129 8.50 -14.47 6.00
N ASP A 130 8.78 -15.14 7.11
CA ASP A 130 9.03 -14.61 8.46
C ASP A 130 10.44 -14.06 8.69
N GLN A 131 11.31 -14.15 7.67
CA GLN A 131 12.68 -13.63 7.78
C GLN A 131 12.74 -12.14 7.45
N ASN A 132 13.72 -11.44 8.05
CA ASN A 132 13.98 -10.04 7.74
C ASN A 132 14.32 -9.86 6.25
N LEU A 133 13.47 -9.13 5.53
CA LEU A 133 13.56 -8.85 4.10
C LEU A 133 14.30 -7.53 3.87
N VAL A 134 15.57 -7.58 3.51
CA VAL A 134 16.32 -6.37 3.13
C VAL A 134 15.84 -5.89 1.75
N LEU A 135 15.11 -4.78 1.73
CA LEU A 135 14.59 -4.17 0.50
C LEU A 135 15.69 -3.45 -0.28
N ILE A 136 16.39 -2.54 0.36
CA ILE A 136 17.44 -1.70 -0.22
C ILE A 136 18.57 -1.51 0.77
N LYS A 137 19.78 -1.32 0.27
CA LYS A 137 21.00 -1.05 1.06
C LYS A 137 21.94 -0.16 0.27
N ASP A 138 23.01 0.28 0.92
CA ASP A 138 24.06 1.10 0.34
C ASP A 138 23.55 2.48 -0.14
N MET A 139 22.50 3.00 0.51
CA MET A 139 22.04 4.37 0.34
C MET A 139 22.96 5.34 1.10
N ASP A 140 22.91 6.62 0.75
CA ASP A 140 23.51 7.67 1.56
C ASP A 140 22.75 7.84 2.90
N GLU A 141 23.34 8.60 3.83
CA GLU A 141 22.77 8.86 5.16
C GLU A 141 21.98 10.20 5.23
N THR A 142 21.58 10.74 4.09
CA THR A 142 20.67 11.88 4.05
C THR A 142 19.25 11.45 4.43
N MET A 143 18.46 12.40 4.94
CA MET A 143 17.06 12.14 5.28
C MET A 143 16.25 11.90 4.00
N LYS A 144 15.51 10.79 3.95
CA LYS A 144 14.67 10.36 2.82
C LYS A 144 13.23 10.19 3.26
N GLU A 145 12.28 10.81 2.54
CA GLU A 145 10.85 10.49 2.68
C GLU A 145 10.56 9.21 1.91
N CYS A 146 9.91 8.26 2.57
CA CYS A 146 9.65 6.92 2.07
C CYS A 146 8.15 6.61 2.07
N MET A 147 7.71 5.89 1.05
CA MET A 147 6.37 5.30 0.96
C MET A 147 6.52 3.82 0.63
N LEU A 148 6.09 2.96 1.54
CA LEU A 148 6.20 1.51 1.42
C LEU A 148 4.81 0.90 1.25
N TYR A 149 4.50 0.37 0.06
CA TYR A 149 3.26 -0.36 -0.21
C TYR A 149 3.33 -1.78 0.30
N PHE A 150 2.22 -2.24 0.82
CA PHE A 150 2.02 -3.56 1.42
C PHE A 150 1.54 -4.59 0.39
N PRO A 151 1.66 -5.90 0.71
CA PRO A 151 1.20 -6.98 -0.15
C PRO A 151 -0.27 -6.84 -0.55
N ILE A 152 -0.60 -7.33 -1.76
CA ILE A 152 -1.98 -7.21 -2.30
C ILE A 152 -2.87 -8.38 -1.83
N TYR A 153 -2.30 -9.57 -1.64
CA TYR A 153 -3.07 -10.80 -1.42
C TYR A 153 -2.66 -11.55 -0.16
N SER A 154 -2.03 -10.88 0.77
CA SER A 154 -1.67 -11.42 2.08
C SER A 154 -2.35 -10.65 3.20
N GLU A 155 -2.56 -11.33 4.32
CA GLU A 155 -2.96 -10.78 5.60
C GLU A 155 -1.72 -10.63 6.46
N GLU A 156 -1.51 -9.48 7.05
CA GLU A 156 -0.41 -9.19 7.96
C GLU A 156 -0.95 -8.97 9.38
N TYR A 157 -0.28 -9.58 10.38
CA TYR A 157 -0.54 -9.36 11.79
C TYR A 157 0.40 -8.33 12.41
N SER A 158 1.65 -8.28 11.92
CA SER A 158 2.66 -7.30 12.30
C SER A 158 3.55 -7.00 11.10
N VAL A 159 3.88 -5.73 10.90
CA VAL A 159 4.84 -5.28 9.87
C VAL A 159 5.83 -4.33 10.53
N LYS A 160 7.06 -4.77 10.69
CA LYS A 160 8.12 -3.97 11.30
C LYS A 160 9.09 -3.47 10.24
N ILE A 161 9.29 -2.16 10.20
CA ILE A 161 10.29 -1.53 9.34
C ILE A 161 11.62 -1.53 10.09
N GLY A 162 12.62 -2.17 9.51
CA GLY A 162 13.97 -2.24 10.04
C GLY A 162 14.88 -1.22 9.37
N VAL A 163 15.54 -0.41 10.18
CA VAL A 163 16.56 0.54 9.80
C VAL A 163 17.86 0.23 10.54
N GLN A 164 19.00 0.76 10.07
CA GLN A 164 20.27 0.62 10.81
C GLN A 164 20.13 1.17 12.22
N GLU A 165 20.68 0.44 13.22
CA GLU A 165 20.69 0.88 14.61
C GLU A 165 21.30 2.28 14.74
N GLY A 166 20.60 3.19 15.42
CA GLY A 166 20.98 4.60 15.57
C GLY A 166 20.47 5.52 14.45
N ALA A 167 19.94 4.97 13.34
CA ALA A 167 19.27 5.78 12.33
C ALA A 167 17.91 6.27 12.82
N VAL A 168 17.50 7.43 12.33
CA VAL A 168 16.17 8.01 12.62
C VAL A 168 15.13 7.30 11.74
N ILE A 169 13.98 6.99 12.33
CA ILE A 169 12.75 6.65 11.63
C ILE A 169 11.57 7.37 12.27
N GLU A 170 10.83 8.14 11.50
CA GLU A 170 9.71 8.97 12.00
C GLU A 170 8.57 8.98 10.98
N ALA A 171 7.33 9.05 11.45
CA ALA A 171 6.18 9.28 10.60
C ALA A 171 6.26 10.63 9.86
N ILE A 172 5.71 10.69 8.66
CA ILE A 172 5.47 11.94 7.95
C ILE A 172 3.99 12.08 7.61
N ASP A 173 3.52 13.30 7.49
CA ASP A 173 2.14 13.59 7.08
C ASP A 173 1.87 13.09 5.65
N SER A 174 0.61 12.72 5.40
CA SER A 174 0.19 12.33 4.06
C SER A 174 0.22 13.54 3.10
N PRO A 175 0.97 13.46 1.99
CA PRO A 175 0.94 14.51 0.98
C PRO A 175 -0.30 14.44 0.09
N PHE A 176 -1.07 13.36 0.21
CA PHE A 176 -2.26 13.12 -0.61
C PHE A 176 -3.47 13.83 -0.02
N ARG A 177 -4.20 14.51 -0.91
CA ARG A 177 -5.42 15.25 -0.56
C ARG A 177 -6.64 14.41 -0.93
N HIS A 178 -7.76 14.68 -0.31
CA HIS A 178 -9.04 14.02 -0.57
C HIS A 178 -8.97 12.48 -0.55
N ARG A 179 -9.90 11.89 0.10
CA ARG A 179 -10.01 10.44 0.28
C ARG A 179 -11.02 9.89 -0.72
N ILE A 180 -10.56 9.14 -1.71
CA ILE A 180 -11.38 8.57 -2.78
C ILE A 180 -11.55 7.07 -2.50
N GLY A 181 -12.73 6.67 -2.02
CA GLY A 181 -13.06 5.27 -1.84
C GLY A 181 -13.27 4.59 -3.18
N ILE A 182 -12.56 3.50 -3.45
CA ILE A 182 -12.75 2.74 -4.67
C ILE A 182 -13.14 1.30 -4.37
N PHE A 183 -14.37 0.91 -4.76
CA PHE A 183 -14.87 -0.45 -4.67
C PHE A 183 -14.80 -1.11 -6.02
N GLY A 184 -14.14 -2.28 -6.11
CA GLY A 184 -13.92 -2.88 -7.41
C GLY A 184 -13.48 -4.34 -7.37
N SER A 185 -13.20 -4.86 -8.55
CA SER A 185 -12.88 -6.25 -8.82
C SER A 185 -11.40 -6.59 -8.52
N SER A 186 -10.93 -7.67 -9.13
CA SER A 186 -9.51 -8.07 -9.13
C SER A 186 -8.59 -7.00 -9.72
N TYR A 187 -9.06 -6.22 -10.69
CA TYR A 187 -8.29 -5.11 -11.27
C TYR A 187 -8.01 -4.03 -10.24
N THR A 188 -9.02 -3.64 -9.47
CA THR A 188 -8.89 -2.68 -8.36
C THR A 188 -8.00 -3.24 -7.25
N GLN A 189 -8.11 -4.53 -6.94
CA GLN A 189 -7.23 -5.16 -5.95
C GLN A 189 -5.79 -5.23 -6.42
N GLY A 190 -5.54 -5.46 -7.73
CA GLY A 190 -4.21 -5.47 -8.35
C GLY A 190 -3.78 -6.83 -8.89
N ILE A 191 -4.72 -7.63 -9.44
CA ILE A 191 -4.40 -8.93 -10.09
C ILE A 191 -3.32 -8.74 -11.15
N SER A 192 -2.42 -9.71 -11.25
CA SER A 192 -1.36 -9.79 -12.27
C SER A 192 -0.39 -8.59 -12.31
N THR A 193 -0.40 -7.72 -11.30
CA THR A 193 0.61 -6.67 -11.20
C THR A 193 1.98 -7.24 -10.81
N SER A 194 3.05 -6.56 -11.23
CA SER A 194 4.42 -6.98 -10.94
C SER A 194 4.82 -6.74 -9.47
N ARG A 195 4.22 -5.74 -8.81
CA ARG A 195 4.49 -5.34 -7.43
C ARG A 195 3.33 -4.50 -6.87
N PRO A 196 3.18 -4.35 -5.55
CA PRO A 196 2.01 -3.72 -4.92
C PRO A 196 1.65 -2.33 -5.42
N GLY A 197 2.62 -1.44 -5.54
CA GLY A 197 2.40 -0.06 -5.99
C GLY A 197 1.99 0.09 -7.46
N MET A 198 1.91 -1.01 -8.22
CA MET A 198 1.49 -1.01 -9.63
C MET A 198 0.02 -1.36 -9.84
N SER A 199 -0.75 -1.63 -8.78
CA SER A 199 -2.21 -1.61 -8.92
C SER A 199 -2.67 -0.23 -9.38
N TYR A 200 -3.68 -0.17 -10.25
CA TYR A 200 -4.04 1.12 -10.87
C TYR A 200 -4.49 2.19 -9.84
N PRO A 201 -5.16 1.85 -8.71
CA PRO A 201 -5.47 2.87 -7.71
C PRO A 201 -4.21 3.50 -7.10
N MET A 202 -3.15 2.70 -6.91
CA MET A 202 -1.89 3.21 -6.36
C MET A 202 -1.10 4.05 -7.35
N GLN A 203 -1.20 3.74 -8.64
CA GLN A 203 -0.66 4.60 -9.69
C GLN A 203 -1.42 5.93 -9.75
N LEU A 204 -2.75 5.90 -9.75
CA LEU A 204 -3.59 7.11 -9.72
C LEU A 204 -3.25 7.97 -8.50
N MET A 205 -3.05 7.38 -7.33
CA MET A 205 -2.66 8.12 -6.12
C MET A 205 -1.38 8.94 -6.34
N ARG A 206 -0.33 8.32 -6.88
CA ARG A 206 0.94 9.03 -7.15
C ARG A 206 0.83 10.06 -8.27
N MET A 207 0.00 9.79 -9.29
CA MET A 207 -0.16 10.69 -10.46
C MET A 207 -1.02 11.91 -10.16
N THR A 208 -2.03 11.76 -9.31
CA THR A 208 -3.05 12.81 -9.08
C THR A 208 -2.88 13.55 -7.77
N GLY A 209 -2.14 12.99 -6.82
CA GLY A 209 -2.06 13.51 -5.45
C GLY A 209 -3.35 13.32 -4.63
N LEU A 210 -4.29 12.49 -5.11
CA LEU A 210 -5.49 12.07 -4.36
C LEU A 210 -5.21 10.78 -3.61
N GLN A 211 -5.75 10.61 -2.40
CA GLN A 211 -5.61 9.37 -1.66
C GLN A 211 -6.67 8.35 -2.08
N PHE A 212 -6.29 7.33 -2.85
CA PHE A 212 -7.18 6.24 -3.21
C PHE A 212 -7.20 5.16 -2.12
N LEU A 213 -8.41 4.78 -1.69
CA LEU A 213 -8.68 3.82 -0.62
C LEU A 213 -9.27 2.57 -1.25
N SER A 214 -8.42 1.58 -1.54
CA SER A 214 -8.82 0.43 -2.33
C SER A 214 -9.62 -0.60 -1.51
N LEU A 215 -10.87 -0.87 -1.92
CA LEU A 215 -11.66 -2.03 -1.52
C LEU A 215 -11.87 -2.96 -2.72
N GLY A 216 -10.79 -3.28 -3.44
CA GLY A 216 -10.80 -4.29 -4.50
C GLY A 216 -10.93 -5.70 -3.91
N CYS A 217 -11.82 -6.52 -4.50
CA CYS A 217 -12.06 -7.91 -4.07
C CYS A 217 -12.19 -8.83 -5.29
N SER A 218 -11.13 -9.59 -5.57
CA SER A 218 -11.01 -10.45 -6.75
C SER A 218 -12.14 -11.47 -6.86
N GLY A 219 -12.92 -11.40 -7.95
CA GLY A 219 -14.06 -12.29 -8.21
C GLY A 219 -15.29 -12.02 -7.33
N ASN A 220 -15.21 -11.09 -6.38
CA ASN A 220 -16.22 -10.90 -5.33
C ASN A 220 -16.81 -9.48 -5.28
N CYS A 221 -16.47 -8.62 -6.21
CA CYS A 221 -17.10 -7.30 -6.34
C CYS A 221 -18.42 -7.45 -7.10
N LYS A 222 -19.52 -7.78 -6.37
CA LYS A 222 -20.84 -8.07 -6.96
C LYS A 222 -21.97 -7.27 -6.29
N MET A 223 -21.63 -6.11 -5.74
CA MET A 223 -22.60 -5.20 -5.05
C MET A 223 -23.41 -5.89 -3.97
N GLN A 224 -22.78 -6.76 -3.17
CA GLN A 224 -23.43 -7.44 -2.07
C GLN A 224 -23.77 -6.42 -0.95
N PRO A 225 -24.91 -6.56 -0.27
CA PRO A 225 -25.37 -5.59 0.74
C PRO A 225 -24.36 -5.32 1.86
N TYR A 226 -23.59 -6.34 2.28
CA TYR A 226 -22.58 -6.20 3.34
C TYR A 226 -21.35 -5.37 2.91
N PHE A 227 -21.04 -5.27 1.62
CA PHE A 227 -20.05 -4.29 1.14
C PHE A 227 -20.60 -2.86 1.19
N ALA A 228 -21.91 -2.68 0.92
CA ALA A 228 -22.52 -1.37 1.12
C ALA A 228 -22.46 -0.93 2.59
N ASP A 229 -22.64 -1.85 3.56
CA ASP A 229 -22.49 -1.55 4.98
C ASP A 229 -21.10 -1.00 5.33
N VAL A 230 -20.05 -1.62 4.78
CA VAL A 230 -18.68 -1.14 4.94
C VAL A 230 -18.48 0.25 4.34
N LEU A 231 -19.02 0.47 3.13
CA LEU A 231 -18.85 1.74 2.42
C LEU A 231 -19.66 2.87 3.06
N CYS A 232 -20.80 2.58 3.70
CA CYS A 232 -21.56 3.55 4.46
C CYS A 232 -20.78 4.15 5.65
N ASP A 233 -19.85 3.38 6.24
CA ASP A 233 -19.04 3.84 7.37
C ASP A 233 -17.67 4.40 6.90
N ALA A 234 -17.40 4.43 5.60
CA ALA A 234 -16.13 4.93 5.08
C ALA A 234 -16.06 6.45 5.10
N GLU A 235 -14.98 7.01 5.64
CA GLU A 235 -14.73 8.45 5.60
C GLU A 235 -14.05 8.85 4.29
N VAL A 236 -14.84 9.30 3.31
CA VAL A 236 -14.36 9.64 1.96
C VAL A 236 -14.91 10.98 1.49
N ASP A 237 -14.27 11.55 0.48
CA ASP A 237 -14.75 12.74 -0.23
C ASP A 237 -15.52 12.37 -1.51
N ALA A 238 -15.23 11.22 -2.11
CA ALA A 238 -15.93 10.68 -3.26
C ALA A 238 -15.79 9.15 -3.30
N PHE A 239 -16.66 8.48 -4.08
CA PHE A 239 -16.55 7.06 -4.40
C PHE A 239 -16.36 6.83 -5.89
N VAL A 240 -15.63 5.76 -6.23
CA VAL A 240 -15.52 5.19 -7.57
C VAL A 240 -15.97 3.73 -7.51
N PHE A 241 -16.89 3.33 -8.38
CA PHE A 241 -17.44 1.98 -8.45
C PHE A 241 -16.94 1.25 -9.71
N ASP A 242 -15.81 0.55 -9.61
CA ASP A 242 -15.27 -0.36 -10.64
C ASP A 242 -15.83 -1.79 -10.40
N CYS A 243 -17.16 -1.92 -10.33
CA CYS A 243 -17.83 -3.11 -9.82
C CYS A 243 -18.58 -3.93 -10.86
N PHE A 244 -18.32 -3.74 -12.16
CA PHE A 244 -19.06 -4.40 -13.23
C PHE A 244 -18.37 -5.64 -13.82
N SER A 245 -17.14 -5.96 -13.41
CA SER A 245 -16.39 -7.09 -13.96
C SER A 245 -16.76 -8.46 -13.38
N ASN A 246 -17.45 -8.53 -12.23
CA ASN A 246 -17.73 -9.80 -11.55
C ASN A 246 -19.22 -10.16 -11.50
N PRO A 247 -20.19 -9.23 -11.45
CA PRO A 247 -21.60 -9.58 -11.46
C PRO A 247 -22.04 -9.98 -12.88
N ASP A 248 -23.06 -10.83 -12.97
CA ASP A 248 -23.81 -11.05 -14.18
C ASP A 248 -24.89 -9.97 -14.37
N ALA A 249 -25.58 -9.96 -15.51
CA ALA A 249 -26.59 -8.97 -15.84
C ALA A 249 -27.73 -8.92 -14.82
N LYS A 250 -28.19 -10.09 -14.32
CA LYS A 250 -29.24 -10.19 -13.33
C LYS A 250 -28.81 -9.57 -11.99
N MET A 251 -27.59 -9.83 -11.55
CA MET A 251 -27.05 -9.22 -10.33
C MET A 251 -26.95 -7.70 -10.45
N ILE A 252 -26.58 -7.18 -11.61
CA ILE A 252 -26.54 -5.73 -11.86
C ILE A 252 -27.94 -5.16 -11.75
N GLU A 253 -28.89 -5.76 -12.43
CA GLU A 253 -30.30 -5.31 -12.45
C GLU A 253 -30.93 -5.30 -11.06
N GLU A 254 -30.66 -6.33 -10.25
CA GLU A 254 -31.23 -6.48 -8.90
C GLU A 254 -30.50 -5.65 -7.82
N ARG A 255 -29.18 -5.37 -7.97
CA ARG A 255 -28.36 -4.87 -6.88
C ARG A 255 -27.84 -3.45 -7.05
N LEU A 256 -27.68 -2.96 -8.28
CA LEU A 256 -27.02 -1.68 -8.54
C LEU A 256 -27.72 -0.53 -7.82
N PHE A 257 -29.00 -0.34 -8.05
CA PHE A 257 -29.76 0.77 -7.46
C PHE A 257 -29.82 0.67 -5.93
N PRO A 258 -30.23 -0.46 -5.31
CA PRO A 258 -30.23 -0.56 -3.85
C PRO A 258 -28.84 -0.34 -3.21
N PHE A 259 -27.78 -0.78 -3.89
CA PHE A 259 -26.41 -0.59 -3.40
C PHE A 259 -26.01 0.89 -3.41
N ILE A 260 -26.25 1.58 -4.54
CA ILE A 260 -25.89 3.01 -4.70
C ILE A 260 -26.77 3.88 -3.78
N GLU A 261 -28.08 3.66 -3.75
CA GLU A 261 -29.02 4.44 -2.93
C GLU A 261 -28.65 4.37 -1.44
N LYS A 262 -28.28 3.18 -0.94
CA LYS A 262 -27.85 2.99 0.44
C LYS A 262 -26.59 3.80 0.75
N ILE A 263 -25.58 3.76 -0.13
CA ILE A 263 -24.32 4.50 0.06
C ILE A 263 -24.58 6.01 -0.06
N GLN A 264 -25.39 6.44 -1.02
CA GLN A 264 -25.72 7.85 -1.22
C GLN A 264 -26.50 8.43 -0.02
N ALA A 265 -27.39 7.64 0.58
CA ALA A 265 -28.11 8.05 1.79
C ALA A 265 -27.19 8.24 2.99
N ALA A 266 -26.13 7.43 3.12
CA ALA A 266 -25.12 7.55 4.16
C ALA A 266 -24.13 8.72 3.89
N HIS A 267 -23.95 9.09 2.61
CA HIS A 267 -22.99 10.11 2.17
C HIS A 267 -23.68 11.20 1.31
N PRO A 268 -24.61 11.98 1.85
CA PRO A 268 -25.33 12.98 1.07
C PRO A 268 -24.36 14.02 0.48
N GLY A 269 -24.50 14.27 -0.83
CA GLY A 269 -23.71 15.24 -1.57
C GLY A 269 -22.29 14.81 -1.93
N LYS A 270 -21.87 13.61 -1.59
CA LYS A 270 -20.58 13.07 -2.05
C LYS A 270 -20.69 12.56 -3.50
N PRO A 271 -19.73 12.86 -4.37
CA PRO A 271 -19.71 12.31 -5.73
C PRO A 271 -19.62 10.78 -5.74
N LEU A 272 -20.44 10.15 -6.59
CA LEU A 272 -20.42 8.72 -6.89
C LEU A 272 -20.12 8.59 -8.39
N ILE A 273 -19.05 7.91 -8.76
CA ILE A 273 -18.52 7.78 -10.13
C ILE A 273 -18.51 6.30 -10.53
#